data_59f205df0045f77c447d5c9b36786c38
#
_entry.id   59f205df0045f77c447d5c9b36786c38
#
_cell.length_a   1.000
_cell.length_b   1.000
_cell.length_c   1.000
_cell.angle_alpha   90.00
_cell.angle_beta   90.00
_cell.angle_gamma   90.00
#
_symmetry.space_group_name_H-M   'P 1'
#
loop_
_entity.id
_entity.type
_entity.pdbx_description
1 polymer ?
#
loop_
_entity_poly.entity_id
_entity_poly.type
_entity_poly.pdbx_seq_one_letter_code
_entity_poly.pdbx_strand_id
1 'polypeptide(L)'
;MKTVNHFIDGKIYSDKKSRKGPIFNPAIGEQIAEVELASKATVEMAIESSAKAFLKWSKTTPINRARILSKYKDLLIKNMEELAVMVSEQHGKTIPDAKGSVQRGIEVVEYATGITDSLKGDHSTSVGTNVDSHTLRQPLGVCAGITPFNFPAMVPMWMYPVSIACGNTFVLKPSEKDPSCPMRLAELAIEAGLPAGVLNVVNGDKEAVDTLLENKTVQAISFVGSTPIAEYVYHTGTKNNKRVQALGGAKNHMVIMPDADVNKTTDAIIGSAFGSAGERCMAISVAVCVGKQTKEKIKTKLLEETAKLNVGPYTDEKSDFGPLNNKAHFEKV
;
A
#
# COMPACT_ATOMS: atom_id res chain seq x y z
N MET A 1 17.46 -21.38 0.18
CA MET A 1 16.22 -20.60 0.39
C MET A 1 16.38 -19.26 -0.35
N LYS A 2 15.33 -18.78 -1.05
CA LYS A 2 15.36 -17.50 -1.78
C LYS A 2 15.43 -16.34 -0.78
N THR A 3 16.25 -15.33 -1.07
CA THR A 3 16.32 -14.10 -0.24
C THR A 3 15.75 -12.92 -1.05
N VAL A 4 14.82 -12.18 -0.47
CA VAL A 4 14.31 -10.92 -1.02
C VAL A 4 15.20 -9.79 -0.52
N ASN A 5 15.85 -9.11 -1.44
CA ASN A 5 16.81 -8.04 -1.19
C ASN A 5 16.13 -6.67 -1.26
N HIS A 6 16.88 -5.58 -1.31
CA HIS A 6 16.40 -4.23 -1.53
C HIS A 6 16.40 -3.89 -3.03
N PHE A 7 15.73 -2.79 -3.40
CA PHE A 7 15.77 -2.23 -4.74
C PHE A 7 16.22 -0.77 -4.64
N ILE A 8 17.47 -0.51 -4.99
CA ILE A 8 18.09 0.81 -4.82
C ILE A 8 18.77 1.21 -6.12
N ASP A 9 18.56 2.46 -6.54
CA ASP A 9 19.16 3.04 -7.74
C ASP A 9 18.88 2.21 -9.02
N GLY A 10 17.62 1.75 -9.14
CA GLY A 10 17.14 1.01 -10.31
C GLY A 10 17.60 -0.44 -10.40
N LYS A 11 18.15 -1.02 -9.36
CA LYS A 11 18.68 -2.40 -9.34
C LYS A 11 18.50 -3.08 -7.99
N ILE A 12 18.54 -4.42 -8.02
CA ILE A 12 18.59 -5.22 -6.79
C ILE A 12 19.89 -4.93 -6.05
N TYR A 13 19.76 -4.63 -4.77
CA TYR A 13 20.87 -4.38 -3.86
C TYR A 13 20.78 -5.34 -2.66
N SER A 14 21.87 -6.00 -2.34
CA SER A 14 22.02 -6.90 -1.19
C SER A 14 23.08 -6.37 -0.23
N ASP A 15 22.70 -6.25 1.03
CA ASP A 15 23.64 -6.04 2.13
C ASP A 15 23.93 -7.39 2.82
N LYS A 16 25.04 -8.02 2.47
CA LYS A 16 25.42 -9.34 2.99
C LYS A 16 25.55 -9.41 4.52
N LYS A 17 25.62 -8.25 5.19
CA LYS A 17 25.70 -8.15 6.66
C LYS A 17 24.36 -7.83 7.31
N SER A 18 23.29 -7.66 6.52
CA SER A 18 21.98 -7.34 7.07
C SER A 18 21.39 -8.50 7.87
N ARG A 19 20.58 -8.16 8.86
CA ARG A 19 19.68 -9.09 9.54
C ARG A 19 18.67 -9.63 8.54
N LYS A 20 18.12 -10.81 8.78
CA LYS A 20 17.11 -11.43 7.94
C LYS A 20 15.85 -11.73 8.74
N GLY A 21 14.71 -11.62 8.08
CA GLY A 21 13.40 -12.03 8.58
C GLY A 21 12.82 -13.17 7.75
N PRO A 22 11.97 -14.03 8.33
CA PRO A 22 11.32 -15.11 7.59
C PRO A 22 10.13 -14.60 6.77
N ILE A 23 9.93 -15.20 5.60
CA ILE A 23 8.71 -15.03 4.77
C ILE A 23 7.99 -16.37 4.75
N PHE A 24 6.73 -16.38 5.17
CA PHE A 24 5.89 -17.57 5.21
C PHE A 24 4.89 -17.59 4.06
N ASN A 25 4.50 -18.80 3.66
CA ASN A 25 3.27 -18.99 2.90
C ASN A 25 2.16 -19.40 3.90
N PRO A 26 1.19 -18.52 4.15
CA PRO A 26 0.14 -18.78 5.14
C PRO A 26 -0.74 -19.99 4.80
N ALA A 27 -0.86 -20.35 3.52
CA ALA A 27 -1.69 -21.47 3.07
C ALA A 27 -1.17 -22.85 3.56
N ILE A 28 0.15 -22.96 3.77
CA ILE A 28 0.81 -24.18 4.23
C ILE A 28 1.51 -24.02 5.58
N GLY A 29 1.62 -22.79 6.09
CA GLY A 29 2.28 -22.48 7.36
C GLY A 29 3.81 -22.63 7.35
N GLU A 30 4.43 -22.75 6.17
CA GLU A 30 5.87 -22.98 6.02
C GLU A 30 6.62 -21.71 5.61
N GLN A 31 7.87 -21.60 6.04
CA GLN A 31 8.77 -20.57 5.57
C GLN A 31 9.24 -20.88 4.14
N ILE A 32 8.96 -19.98 3.20
CA ILE A 32 9.29 -20.14 1.78
C ILE A 32 10.48 -19.30 1.34
N ALA A 33 10.79 -18.22 2.05
CA ALA A 33 11.88 -17.31 1.73
C ALA A 33 12.38 -16.57 2.97
N GLU A 34 13.38 -15.74 2.79
CA GLU A 34 13.88 -14.75 3.76
C GLU A 34 13.85 -13.34 3.13
N VAL A 35 13.76 -12.31 3.96
CA VAL A 35 13.91 -10.91 3.56
C VAL A 35 15.11 -10.28 4.28
N GLU A 36 15.93 -9.52 3.56
CA GLU A 36 16.95 -8.67 4.18
C GLU A 36 16.29 -7.50 4.92
N LEU A 37 16.72 -7.23 6.14
CA LEU A 37 16.24 -6.11 6.95
C LEU A 37 17.30 -5.00 6.91
N ALA A 38 16.97 -3.89 6.25
CA ALA A 38 17.87 -2.78 6.01
C ALA A 38 18.44 -2.20 7.31
N SER A 39 19.74 -2.05 7.35
CA SER A 39 20.42 -1.24 8.34
C SER A 39 20.18 0.26 8.08
N LYS A 40 20.46 1.10 9.06
CA LYS A 40 20.42 2.55 8.90
C LYS A 40 21.22 3.00 7.66
N ALA A 41 22.42 2.46 7.46
CA ALA A 41 23.28 2.81 6.32
C ALA A 41 22.64 2.46 4.97
N THR A 42 21.94 1.32 4.87
CA THR A 42 21.22 0.90 3.66
C THR A 42 20.05 1.83 3.36
N VAL A 43 19.30 2.24 4.37
CA VAL A 43 18.19 3.20 4.20
C VAL A 43 18.72 4.57 3.78
N GLU A 44 19.80 5.05 4.40
CA GLU A 44 20.47 6.32 4.05
C GLU A 44 20.95 6.30 2.60
N MET A 45 21.52 5.19 2.12
CA MET A 45 21.91 5.01 0.71
C MET A 45 20.70 5.17 -0.25
N ALA A 46 19.55 4.59 0.08
CA ALA A 46 18.33 4.74 -0.73
C ALA A 46 17.82 6.20 -0.72
N ILE A 47 17.88 6.88 0.42
CA ILE A 47 17.52 8.30 0.54
C ILE A 47 18.46 9.17 -0.30
N GLU A 48 19.77 8.92 -0.27
CA GLU A 48 20.76 9.64 -1.08
C GLU A 48 20.53 9.43 -2.59
N SER A 49 20.27 8.18 -3.00
CA SER A 49 19.90 7.86 -4.39
C SER A 49 18.68 8.68 -4.81
N SER A 50 17.62 8.72 -3.96
CA SER A 50 16.42 9.52 -4.20
C SER A 50 16.73 11.02 -4.27
N ALA A 51 17.57 11.55 -3.41
CA ALA A 51 17.96 12.97 -3.41
C ALA A 51 18.72 13.35 -4.68
N LYS A 52 19.60 12.50 -5.16
CA LYS A 52 20.32 12.71 -6.43
C LYS A 52 19.37 12.68 -7.62
N ALA A 53 18.46 11.71 -7.68
CA ALA A 53 17.47 11.60 -8.75
C ALA A 53 16.50 12.79 -8.76
N PHE A 54 16.13 13.34 -7.62
CA PHE A 54 15.23 14.49 -7.47
C PHE A 54 15.70 15.71 -8.26
N LEU A 55 17.01 15.98 -8.32
CA LEU A 55 17.57 17.15 -9.00
C LEU A 55 17.19 17.22 -10.50
N LYS A 56 17.01 16.06 -11.14
CA LYS A 56 16.58 15.96 -12.55
C LYS A 56 15.08 15.69 -12.64
N TRP A 57 14.56 14.80 -11.80
CA TRP A 57 13.17 14.38 -11.87
C TRP A 57 12.19 15.54 -11.62
N SER A 58 12.46 16.40 -10.64
CA SER A 58 11.63 17.58 -10.34
C SER A 58 11.52 18.57 -11.49
N LYS A 59 12.51 18.58 -12.39
CA LYS A 59 12.53 19.43 -13.62
C LYS A 59 11.90 18.74 -14.83
N THR A 60 11.61 17.43 -14.76
CA THR A 60 10.88 16.72 -15.80
C THR A 60 9.46 17.24 -15.88
N THR A 61 8.99 17.59 -17.08
CA THR A 61 7.64 18.17 -17.25
C THR A 61 6.55 17.20 -16.77
N PRO A 62 5.43 17.68 -16.21
CA PRO A 62 4.33 16.83 -15.73
C PRO A 62 3.85 15.85 -16.81
N ILE A 63 3.74 16.27 -18.07
CA ILE A 63 3.31 15.40 -19.17
C ILE A 63 4.30 14.25 -19.45
N ASN A 64 5.61 14.47 -19.31
CA ASN A 64 6.59 13.41 -19.51
C ASN A 64 6.56 12.41 -18.34
N ARG A 65 6.34 12.87 -17.10
CA ARG A 65 6.11 12.00 -15.96
C ARG A 65 4.85 11.14 -16.14
N ALA A 66 3.76 11.78 -16.59
CA ALA A 66 2.49 11.10 -16.89
C ALA A 66 2.65 10.01 -17.97
N ARG A 67 3.43 10.27 -19.04
CA ARG A 67 3.70 9.27 -20.10
C ARG A 67 4.43 8.03 -19.57
N ILE A 68 5.37 8.19 -18.63
CA ILE A 68 6.05 7.07 -17.98
C ILE A 68 5.06 6.28 -17.13
N LEU A 69 4.21 6.96 -16.34
CA LEU A 69 3.18 6.31 -15.54
C LEU A 69 2.11 5.59 -16.38
N SER A 70 1.78 6.12 -17.58
CA SER A 70 0.90 5.42 -18.52
C SER A 70 1.51 4.08 -18.97
N LYS A 71 2.79 4.07 -19.36
CA LYS A 71 3.50 2.82 -19.70
C LYS A 71 3.59 1.87 -18.50
N TYR A 72 3.79 2.41 -17.32
CA TYR A 72 3.81 1.64 -16.09
C TYR A 72 2.46 0.96 -15.83
N LYS A 73 1.34 1.69 -15.98
CA LYS A 73 -0.01 1.13 -15.92
C LYS A 73 -0.18 -0.06 -16.87
N ASP A 74 0.24 0.10 -18.12
CA ASP A 74 0.12 -0.96 -19.13
C ASP A 74 0.93 -2.21 -18.75
N LEU A 75 2.13 -2.03 -18.19
CA LEU A 75 2.95 -3.13 -17.67
C LEU A 75 2.30 -3.82 -16.46
N LEU A 76 1.69 -3.07 -15.55
CA LEU A 76 0.96 -3.64 -14.40
C LEU A 76 -0.22 -4.49 -14.87
N ILE A 77 -1.00 -4.01 -15.83
CA ILE A 77 -2.12 -4.77 -16.43
C ILE A 77 -1.60 -6.06 -17.07
N LYS A 78 -0.52 -5.97 -17.85
CA LYS A 78 0.09 -7.13 -18.51
C LYS A 78 0.60 -8.19 -17.52
N ASN A 79 1.08 -7.78 -16.37
CA ASN A 79 1.64 -8.66 -15.33
C ASN A 79 0.66 -8.94 -14.17
N MET A 80 -0.66 -8.70 -14.36
CA MET A 80 -1.68 -8.87 -13.33
C MET A 80 -1.65 -10.25 -12.67
N GLU A 81 -1.53 -11.32 -13.45
CA GLU A 81 -1.52 -12.69 -12.94
C GLU A 81 -0.29 -12.94 -12.07
N GLU A 82 0.91 -12.56 -12.53
CA GLU A 82 2.15 -12.68 -11.79
C GLU A 82 2.05 -11.97 -10.43
N LEU A 83 1.59 -10.72 -10.45
CA LEU A 83 1.44 -9.91 -9.25
C LEU A 83 0.40 -10.49 -8.28
N ALA A 84 -0.73 -11.00 -8.79
CA ALA A 84 -1.76 -11.63 -7.96
C ALA A 84 -1.24 -12.90 -7.28
N VAL A 85 -0.50 -13.74 -7.99
CA VAL A 85 0.12 -14.95 -7.42
C VAL A 85 1.12 -14.58 -6.32
N MET A 86 2.00 -13.58 -6.55
CA MET A 86 2.95 -13.10 -5.53
C MET A 86 2.24 -12.61 -4.26
N VAL A 87 1.14 -11.88 -4.43
CA VAL A 87 0.31 -11.41 -3.30
C VAL A 87 -0.28 -12.60 -2.56
N SER A 88 -0.90 -13.56 -3.28
CA SER A 88 -1.56 -14.70 -2.65
C SER A 88 -0.59 -15.62 -1.92
N GLU A 89 0.58 -15.86 -2.50
CA GLU A 89 1.60 -16.74 -1.92
C GLU A 89 2.10 -16.25 -0.54
N GLN A 90 2.29 -14.92 -0.39
CA GLN A 90 2.86 -14.35 0.85
C GLN A 90 1.82 -13.79 1.81
N HIS A 91 0.63 -13.44 1.32
CA HIS A 91 -0.46 -12.97 2.17
C HIS A 91 -1.44 -14.08 2.58
N GLY A 92 -1.73 -15.03 1.68
CA GLY A 92 -2.73 -16.09 1.90
C GLY A 92 -4.09 -15.84 1.23
N LYS A 93 -4.40 -14.64 0.74
CA LYS A 93 -5.68 -14.34 0.09
C LYS A 93 -5.85 -15.08 -1.24
N THR A 94 -7.11 -15.31 -1.65
CA THR A 94 -7.42 -15.97 -2.91
C THR A 94 -6.94 -15.15 -4.13
N ILE A 95 -6.71 -15.82 -5.27
CA ILE A 95 -6.29 -15.14 -6.50
C ILE A 95 -7.29 -14.06 -6.95
N PRO A 96 -8.61 -14.28 -6.93
CA PRO A 96 -9.57 -13.22 -7.27
C PRO A 96 -9.46 -11.99 -6.37
N ASP A 97 -9.27 -12.17 -5.05
CA ASP A 97 -9.09 -11.06 -4.10
C ASP A 97 -7.76 -10.33 -4.34
N ALA A 98 -6.68 -11.07 -4.62
CA ALA A 98 -5.40 -10.49 -4.99
C ALA A 98 -5.48 -9.66 -6.28
N LYS A 99 -6.15 -10.15 -7.32
CA LYS A 99 -6.40 -9.39 -8.56
C LYS A 99 -7.18 -8.11 -8.30
N GLY A 100 -8.26 -8.19 -7.52
CA GLY A 100 -9.01 -7.00 -7.11
C GLY A 100 -8.15 -5.97 -6.38
N SER A 101 -7.25 -6.43 -5.53
CA SER A 101 -6.28 -5.62 -4.80
C SER A 101 -5.27 -4.93 -5.74
N VAL A 102 -4.69 -5.67 -6.70
CA VAL A 102 -3.78 -5.11 -7.72
C VAL A 102 -4.53 -4.10 -8.61
N GLN A 103 -5.75 -4.43 -9.05
CA GLN A 103 -6.58 -3.55 -9.87
C GLN A 103 -6.85 -2.20 -9.20
N ARG A 104 -7.14 -2.19 -7.89
CA ARG A 104 -7.33 -0.94 -7.13
C ARG A 104 -6.05 -0.10 -7.05
N GLY A 105 -4.89 -0.73 -7.03
CA GLY A 105 -3.62 -0.02 -7.14
C GLY A 105 -3.41 0.58 -8.54
N ILE A 106 -3.72 -0.18 -9.59
CA ILE A 106 -3.64 0.29 -10.99
C ILE A 106 -4.53 1.52 -11.22
N GLU A 107 -5.73 1.57 -10.64
CA GLU A 107 -6.64 2.72 -10.73
C GLU A 107 -6.00 4.01 -10.19
N VAL A 108 -5.18 3.92 -9.13
CA VAL A 108 -4.46 5.09 -8.61
C VAL A 108 -3.29 5.47 -9.51
N VAL A 109 -2.60 4.50 -10.12
CA VAL A 109 -1.59 4.80 -11.15
C VAL A 109 -2.24 5.50 -12.34
N GLU A 110 -3.43 5.05 -12.77
CA GLU A 110 -4.21 5.70 -13.84
C GLU A 110 -4.60 7.13 -13.46
N TYR A 111 -5.13 7.34 -12.25
CA TYR A 111 -5.40 8.67 -11.73
C TYR A 111 -4.15 9.58 -11.80
N ALA A 112 -2.98 9.05 -11.44
CA ALA A 112 -1.73 9.80 -11.47
C ALA A 112 -1.29 10.21 -12.90
N THR A 113 -1.77 9.55 -13.95
CA THR A 113 -1.52 9.97 -15.35
C THR A 113 -2.21 11.29 -15.69
N GLY A 114 -3.30 11.65 -15.00
CA GLY A 114 -4.03 12.91 -15.14
C GLY A 114 -3.46 14.07 -14.32
N ILE A 115 -2.31 13.92 -13.68
CA ILE A 115 -1.74 14.87 -12.71
C ILE A 115 -1.51 16.28 -13.28
N THR A 116 -1.37 16.40 -14.60
CA THR A 116 -1.16 17.69 -15.28
C THR A 116 -2.22 18.72 -14.95
N ASP A 117 -3.48 18.30 -14.82
CA ASP A 117 -4.58 19.19 -14.46
C ASP A 117 -4.59 19.53 -12.96
N SER A 118 -4.28 18.56 -12.10
CA SER A 118 -4.21 18.77 -10.66
C SER A 118 -3.05 19.65 -10.21
N LEU A 119 -2.01 19.80 -11.05
CA LEU A 119 -0.85 20.65 -10.78
C LEU A 119 -1.02 22.10 -11.23
N LYS A 120 -2.13 22.46 -11.90
CA LYS A 120 -2.43 23.85 -12.23
C LYS A 120 -2.57 24.67 -10.95
N GLY A 121 -2.05 25.90 -10.99
CA GLY A 121 -2.25 26.88 -9.93
C GLY A 121 -3.44 27.77 -10.21
N ASP A 122 -3.88 28.49 -9.19
CA ASP A 122 -4.93 29.48 -9.27
C ASP A 122 -4.32 30.87 -9.46
N HIS A 123 -5.05 31.79 -10.12
CA HIS A 123 -4.73 33.19 -10.25
C HIS A 123 -5.97 34.02 -9.91
N SER A 124 -5.81 35.01 -9.07
CA SER A 124 -6.87 35.97 -8.70
C SER A 124 -6.34 37.40 -8.85
N THR A 125 -7.09 38.21 -9.60
CA THR A 125 -6.76 39.62 -9.77
C THR A 125 -7.44 40.46 -8.70
N SER A 126 -6.82 41.60 -8.33
CA SER A 126 -7.38 42.58 -7.43
C SER A 126 -7.87 42.04 -6.08
N VAL A 127 -7.08 41.10 -5.48
CA VAL A 127 -7.35 40.62 -4.11
C VAL A 127 -7.10 41.67 -3.03
N GLY A 128 -6.50 42.81 -3.40
CA GLY A 128 -6.31 44.04 -2.68
C GLY A 128 -6.00 45.17 -3.66
N THR A 129 -5.86 46.40 -3.19
CA THR A 129 -5.51 47.53 -4.06
C THR A 129 -4.14 47.34 -4.69
N ASN A 130 -4.10 47.17 -6.02
CA ASN A 130 -2.90 46.87 -6.81
C ASN A 130 -2.19 45.56 -6.41
N VAL A 131 -2.95 44.54 -5.92
CA VAL A 131 -2.40 43.25 -5.52
C VAL A 131 -3.11 42.13 -6.27
N ASP A 132 -2.36 41.33 -7.04
CA ASP A 132 -2.80 40.04 -7.59
C ASP A 132 -2.19 38.89 -6.80
N SER A 133 -2.87 37.75 -6.79
CA SER A 133 -2.38 36.50 -6.13
C SER A 133 -2.35 35.37 -7.10
N HIS A 134 -1.32 34.53 -7.00
CA HIS A 134 -1.25 33.27 -7.73
C HIS A 134 -0.65 32.18 -6.87
N THR A 135 -1.01 30.91 -7.16
CA THR A 135 -0.43 29.72 -6.52
C THR A 135 0.49 29.00 -7.48
N LEU A 136 1.59 28.49 -6.94
CA LEU A 136 2.54 27.65 -7.66
C LEU A 136 2.72 26.34 -6.90
N ARG A 137 2.44 25.21 -7.57
CA ARG A 137 2.62 23.87 -7.00
C ARG A 137 4.00 23.34 -7.33
N GLN A 138 4.78 23.01 -6.31
CA GLN A 138 6.14 22.52 -6.44
C GLN A 138 6.32 21.18 -5.71
N PRO A 139 7.19 20.27 -6.21
CA PRO A 139 7.51 19.04 -5.50
C PRO A 139 8.25 19.35 -4.19
N LEU A 140 8.04 18.48 -3.18
CA LEU A 140 8.62 18.63 -1.84
C LEU A 140 10.09 18.18 -1.79
N GLY A 141 10.41 17.10 -2.52
CA GLY A 141 11.72 16.45 -2.42
C GLY A 141 11.61 14.94 -2.35
N VAL A 142 12.38 14.33 -1.46
CA VAL A 142 12.29 12.92 -1.14
C VAL A 142 11.11 12.67 -0.22
N CYS A 143 10.17 11.83 -0.66
CA CYS A 143 9.06 11.34 0.15
C CYS A 143 9.29 9.86 0.51
N ALA A 144 8.66 9.39 1.57
CA ALA A 144 8.71 7.98 1.93
C ALA A 144 7.33 7.41 2.26
N GLY A 145 7.18 6.10 2.06
CA GLY A 145 5.98 5.36 2.38
C GLY A 145 6.29 4.11 3.19
N ILE A 146 5.48 3.85 4.20
CA ILE A 146 5.56 2.67 5.06
C ILE A 146 4.24 1.95 4.96
N THR A 147 4.23 0.72 4.45
CA THR A 147 3.00 -0.01 4.08
C THR A 147 2.84 -1.31 4.85
N PRO A 148 1.58 -1.71 5.14
CA PRO A 148 1.26 -2.93 5.86
C PRO A 148 1.27 -4.16 4.95
N PHE A 149 1.13 -5.34 5.55
CA PHE A 149 1.13 -6.63 4.86
C PHE A 149 -0.19 -6.93 4.11
N ASN A 150 -1.31 -6.37 4.55
CA ASN A 150 -2.62 -6.81 4.06
C ASN A 150 -2.94 -6.44 2.60
N PHE A 151 -2.21 -5.47 2.03
CA PHE A 151 -2.34 -5.04 0.64
C PHE A 151 -0.97 -4.67 0.04
N PRO A 152 -0.07 -5.65 -0.20
CA PRO A 152 1.31 -5.39 -0.61
C PRO A 152 1.45 -4.78 -2.01
N ALA A 153 0.41 -4.85 -2.84
CA ALA A 153 0.35 -4.14 -4.12
C ALA A 153 -0.40 -2.81 -4.02
N MET A 154 -1.62 -2.84 -3.49
CA MET A 154 -2.54 -1.70 -3.49
C MET A 154 -2.03 -0.52 -2.69
N VAL A 155 -1.62 -0.73 -1.43
CA VAL A 155 -1.24 0.37 -0.54
C VAL A 155 0.06 1.07 -0.98
N PRO A 156 1.13 0.37 -1.43
CA PRO A 156 2.25 1.04 -2.08
C PRO A 156 1.84 1.91 -3.27
N MET A 157 0.97 1.38 -4.13
CA MET A 157 0.47 2.12 -5.31
C MET A 157 -0.49 3.27 -4.95
N TRP A 158 -0.98 3.39 -3.74
CA TRP A 158 -1.69 4.58 -3.28
C TRP A 158 -0.73 5.75 -2.99
N MET A 159 0.54 5.46 -2.70
CA MET A 159 1.49 6.45 -2.20
C MET A 159 2.45 6.95 -3.29
N TYR A 160 3.30 6.07 -3.84
CA TYR A 160 4.38 6.52 -4.72
C TYR A 160 3.93 7.04 -6.09
N PRO A 161 2.87 6.54 -6.78
CA PRO A 161 2.55 7.02 -8.13
C PRO A 161 2.18 8.50 -8.15
N VAL A 162 1.31 8.92 -7.23
CA VAL A 162 0.91 10.33 -7.12
C VAL A 162 2.09 11.21 -6.70
N SER A 163 2.90 10.74 -5.74
CA SER A 163 4.11 11.45 -5.30
C SER A 163 5.08 11.68 -6.47
N ILE A 164 5.37 10.63 -7.24
CA ILE A 164 6.27 10.65 -8.41
C ILE A 164 5.69 11.53 -9.52
N ALA A 165 4.37 11.44 -9.78
CA ALA A 165 3.68 12.29 -10.75
C ALA A 165 3.81 13.77 -10.42
N CYS A 166 3.78 14.13 -9.13
CA CYS A 166 3.99 15.49 -8.64
C CYS A 166 5.45 15.96 -8.74
N GLY A 167 6.40 15.07 -9.12
CA GLY A 167 7.81 15.41 -9.30
C GLY A 167 8.69 15.11 -8.08
N ASN A 168 8.16 14.44 -7.05
CA ASN A 168 8.92 13.94 -5.92
C ASN A 168 9.65 12.64 -6.28
N THR A 169 10.65 12.27 -5.50
CA THR A 169 11.22 10.93 -5.46
C THR A 169 10.71 10.17 -4.24
N PHE A 170 10.79 8.85 -4.26
CA PHE A 170 10.09 8.05 -3.25
C PHE A 170 10.94 6.88 -2.75
N VAL A 171 10.97 6.71 -1.42
CA VAL A 171 11.52 5.53 -0.75
C VAL A 171 10.39 4.75 -0.11
N LEU A 172 10.14 3.55 -0.59
CA LEU A 172 9.11 2.65 -0.08
C LEU A 172 9.72 1.66 0.91
N LYS A 173 9.14 1.57 2.11
CA LYS A 173 9.38 0.47 3.06
C LYS A 173 8.12 -0.41 3.12
N PRO A 174 8.06 -1.51 2.35
CA PRO A 174 6.94 -2.44 2.43
C PRO A 174 6.98 -3.26 3.73
N SER A 175 5.92 -4.05 3.96
CA SER A 175 5.94 -5.05 5.03
C SER A 175 7.03 -6.10 4.78
N GLU A 176 7.74 -6.48 5.82
CA GLU A 176 8.73 -7.56 5.81
C GLU A 176 8.10 -8.95 5.65
N LYS A 177 6.77 -9.06 5.80
CA LYS A 177 6.05 -10.34 5.71
C LYS A 177 5.78 -10.77 4.27
N ASP A 178 5.58 -9.80 3.36
CA ASP A 178 5.21 -10.02 1.97
C ASP A 178 5.87 -9.01 0.99
N PRO A 179 7.21 -8.94 1.00
CA PRO A 179 7.96 -7.93 0.29
C PRO A 179 8.09 -8.18 -1.22
N SER A 180 7.81 -9.39 -1.73
CA SER A 180 8.13 -9.74 -3.11
C SER A 180 7.33 -8.94 -4.14
N CYS A 181 6.03 -8.74 -3.93
CA CYS A 181 5.21 -7.97 -4.85
C CYS A 181 5.67 -6.49 -4.95
N PRO A 182 5.92 -5.74 -3.85
CA PRO A 182 6.49 -4.39 -3.92
C PRO A 182 7.82 -4.29 -4.68
N MET A 183 8.68 -5.31 -4.57
CA MET A 183 9.93 -5.38 -5.33
C MET A 183 9.64 -5.47 -6.84
N ARG A 184 8.73 -6.36 -7.24
CA ARG A 184 8.34 -6.51 -8.65
C ARG A 184 7.68 -5.25 -9.22
N LEU A 185 6.88 -4.54 -8.41
CA LEU A 185 6.31 -3.24 -8.80
C LEU A 185 7.42 -2.22 -9.13
N ALA A 186 8.51 -2.18 -8.36
CA ALA A 186 9.62 -1.27 -8.63
C ALA A 186 10.40 -1.66 -9.89
N GLU A 187 10.60 -2.96 -10.17
CA GLU A 187 11.21 -3.44 -11.41
C GLU A 187 10.38 -3.01 -12.62
N LEU A 188 9.06 -3.23 -12.58
CA LEU A 188 8.14 -2.82 -13.66
C LEU A 188 8.15 -1.30 -13.88
N ALA A 189 8.37 -0.50 -12.84
CA ALA A 189 8.50 0.94 -12.97
C ALA A 189 9.76 1.34 -13.77
N ILE A 190 10.89 0.65 -13.57
CA ILE A 190 12.10 0.84 -14.39
C ILE A 190 11.87 0.38 -15.83
N GLU A 191 11.20 -0.76 -16.05
CA GLU A 191 10.83 -1.24 -17.39
C GLU A 191 9.95 -0.21 -18.13
N ALA A 192 9.10 0.52 -17.42
CA ALA A 192 8.29 1.61 -17.97
C ALA A 192 9.11 2.86 -18.35
N GLY A 193 10.37 2.92 -17.94
CA GLY A 193 11.27 4.06 -18.18
C GLY A 193 11.37 5.05 -17.02
N LEU A 194 10.96 4.67 -15.79
CA LEU A 194 11.20 5.49 -14.61
C LEU A 194 12.71 5.57 -14.36
N PRO A 195 13.31 6.76 -14.20
CA PRO A 195 14.74 6.88 -13.94
C PRO A 195 15.16 6.22 -12.61
N ALA A 196 16.35 5.63 -12.57
CA ALA A 196 16.96 5.09 -11.37
C ALA A 196 16.95 6.12 -10.22
N GLY A 197 16.68 5.68 -9.01
CA GLY A 197 16.60 6.52 -7.81
C GLY A 197 15.28 7.27 -7.61
N VAL A 198 14.40 7.36 -8.62
CA VAL A 198 13.07 8.01 -8.45
C VAL A 198 12.17 7.18 -7.54
N LEU A 199 12.23 5.84 -7.65
CA LEU A 199 11.60 4.89 -6.73
C LEU A 199 12.66 3.94 -6.20
N ASN A 200 12.80 3.88 -4.87
CA ASN A 200 13.63 2.89 -4.16
C ASN A 200 12.75 2.09 -3.21
N VAL A 201 13.09 0.81 -3.01
CA VAL A 201 12.42 -0.07 -2.04
C VAL A 201 13.44 -0.61 -1.06
N VAL A 202 13.22 -0.34 0.23
CA VAL A 202 14.05 -0.84 1.34
C VAL A 202 13.19 -1.73 2.23
N ASN A 203 13.49 -3.01 2.26
CA ASN A 203 12.84 -3.93 3.19
C ASN A 203 13.44 -3.73 4.59
N GLY A 204 12.62 -3.83 5.63
CA GLY A 204 13.12 -3.60 6.98
C GLY A 204 12.04 -3.54 8.04
N ASP A 205 12.48 -3.47 9.26
CA ASP A 205 11.67 -3.37 10.47
C ASP A 205 11.72 -1.96 11.08
N LYS A 206 11.66 -1.87 12.40
CA LYS A 206 11.67 -0.61 13.14
C LYS A 206 12.89 0.27 12.83
N GLU A 207 14.09 -0.32 12.65
CA GLU A 207 15.31 0.44 12.35
C GLU A 207 15.18 1.23 11.04
N ALA A 208 14.61 0.59 10.00
CA ALA A 208 14.37 1.25 8.74
C ALA A 208 13.31 2.36 8.86
N VAL A 209 12.24 2.11 9.63
CA VAL A 209 11.19 3.11 9.90
C VAL A 209 11.76 4.33 10.61
N ASP A 210 12.50 4.13 11.70
CA ASP A 210 13.09 5.22 12.48
C ASP A 210 14.06 6.06 11.63
N THR A 211 14.88 5.40 10.81
CA THR A 211 15.79 6.10 9.89
C THR A 211 15.03 7.02 8.91
N LEU A 212 13.92 6.55 8.32
CA LEU A 212 13.09 7.37 7.44
C LEU A 212 12.45 8.56 8.19
N LEU A 213 12.00 8.34 9.43
CA LEU A 213 11.36 9.36 10.26
C LEU A 213 12.33 10.44 10.74
N GLU A 214 13.59 10.09 10.99
CA GLU A 214 14.59 10.99 11.56
C GLU A 214 15.46 11.69 10.50
N ASN A 215 15.64 11.09 9.31
CA ASN A 215 16.51 11.64 8.27
C ASN A 215 15.96 12.94 7.71
N LYS A 216 16.74 14.02 7.79
CA LYS A 216 16.37 15.39 7.40
C LYS A 216 16.07 15.57 5.90
N THR A 217 16.57 14.69 5.04
CA THR A 217 16.35 14.73 3.59
C THR A 217 14.91 14.31 3.21
N VAL A 218 14.31 13.44 4.02
CA VAL A 218 12.92 13.00 3.81
C VAL A 218 11.96 14.11 4.25
N GLN A 219 11.14 14.61 3.33
CA GLN A 219 10.24 15.76 3.53
C GLN A 219 8.82 15.36 3.93
N ALA A 220 8.37 14.19 3.48
CA ALA A 220 7.02 13.69 3.76
C ALA A 220 7.01 12.19 3.98
N ILE A 221 6.10 11.75 4.87
CA ILE A 221 5.86 10.35 5.20
C ILE A 221 4.39 10.03 5.00
N SER A 222 4.12 8.93 4.27
CA SER A 222 2.82 8.28 4.22
C SER A 222 2.91 6.93 4.93
N PHE A 223 1.97 6.66 5.83
CA PHE A 223 1.92 5.43 6.61
C PHE A 223 0.51 4.83 6.61
N VAL A 224 0.44 3.53 6.46
CA VAL A 224 -0.76 2.73 6.75
C VAL A 224 -0.35 1.55 7.63
N GLY A 225 -1.06 1.32 8.74
CA GLY A 225 -0.78 0.21 9.64
C GLY A 225 -1.64 0.22 10.90
N SER A 226 -1.17 -0.37 12.00
CA SER A 226 -1.89 -0.38 13.27
C SER A 226 -1.91 1.00 13.94
N THR A 227 -2.95 1.28 14.72
CA THR A 227 -3.13 2.58 15.40
C THR A 227 -1.94 3.00 16.27
N PRO A 228 -1.36 2.13 17.12
CA PRO A 228 -0.20 2.54 17.94
C PRO A 228 1.02 2.91 17.09
N ILE A 229 1.23 2.24 15.95
CA ILE A 229 2.33 2.58 15.05
C ILE A 229 2.02 3.84 14.24
N ALA A 230 0.78 4.06 13.83
CA ALA A 230 0.35 5.30 13.17
C ALA A 230 0.61 6.52 14.07
N GLU A 231 0.29 6.41 15.36
CA GLU A 231 0.55 7.43 16.37
C GLU A 231 2.06 7.69 16.54
N TYR A 232 2.86 6.64 16.65
CA TYR A 232 4.31 6.74 16.72
C TYR A 232 4.90 7.44 15.48
N VAL A 233 4.49 7.03 14.29
CA VAL A 233 4.95 7.62 13.02
C VAL A 233 4.55 9.08 12.92
N TYR A 234 3.32 9.42 13.31
CA TYR A 234 2.83 10.80 13.30
C TYR A 234 3.66 11.70 14.22
N HIS A 235 3.80 11.31 15.49
CA HIS A 235 4.53 12.11 16.47
C HIS A 235 6.02 12.23 16.13
N THR A 236 6.66 11.13 15.74
CA THR A 236 8.10 11.15 15.41
C THR A 236 8.36 11.93 14.12
N GLY A 237 7.54 11.74 13.10
CA GLY A 237 7.70 12.44 11.82
C GLY A 237 7.46 13.94 11.95
N THR A 238 6.38 14.37 12.62
CA THR A 238 6.08 15.79 12.83
C THR A 238 7.09 16.50 13.72
N LYS A 239 7.63 15.81 14.76
CA LYS A 239 8.73 16.30 15.57
C LYS A 239 9.98 16.60 14.72
N ASN A 240 10.19 15.85 13.63
CA ASN A 240 11.28 16.04 12.68
C ASN A 240 10.87 16.93 11.47
N ASN A 241 9.85 17.78 11.63
CA ASN A 241 9.37 18.75 10.64
C ASN A 241 8.92 18.14 9.29
N LYS A 242 8.45 16.88 9.28
CA LYS A 242 7.94 16.23 8.06
C LYS A 242 6.43 16.45 7.91
N ARG A 243 5.95 16.46 6.68
CA ARG A 243 4.52 16.26 6.40
C ARG A 243 4.20 14.79 6.62
N VAL A 244 3.23 14.50 7.47
CA VAL A 244 2.88 13.12 7.83
C VAL A 244 1.41 12.88 7.58
N GLN A 245 1.13 11.80 6.83
CA GLN A 245 -0.18 11.17 6.75
C GLN A 245 -0.04 9.77 7.36
N ALA A 246 -0.63 9.55 8.52
CA ALA A 246 -0.59 8.27 9.22
C ALA A 246 -2.01 7.74 9.41
N LEU A 247 -2.30 6.62 8.73
CA LEU A 247 -3.61 5.96 8.75
C LEU A 247 -3.52 4.70 9.63
N GLY A 248 -4.34 4.67 10.67
CA GLY A 248 -4.40 3.59 11.66
C GLY A 248 -5.51 2.59 11.40
N GLY A 249 -5.85 1.82 12.44
CA GLY A 249 -6.94 0.85 12.41
C GLY A 249 -8.32 1.52 12.39
N ALA A 250 -9.32 0.73 11.99
CA ALA A 250 -10.70 1.17 11.90
C ALA A 250 -11.65 0.17 12.58
N LYS A 251 -12.86 0.62 12.92
CA LYS A 251 -14.00 -0.17 13.35
C LYS A 251 -15.20 0.23 12.49
N ASN A 252 -15.27 -0.36 11.28
CA ASN A 252 -16.29 0.03 10.30
C ASN A 252 -17.67 -0.51 10.68
N HIS A 253 -18.68 0.31 10.52
CA HIS A 253 -20.08 0.00 10.82
C HIS A 253 -20.91 -0.01 9.54
N MET A 254 -21.75 -1.03 9.40
CA MET A 254 -22.80 -1.08 8.36
C MET A 254 -24.14 -0.87 9.03
N VAL A 255 -24.85 0.21 8.67
CA VAL A 255 -26.22 0.47 9.12
C VAL A 255 -27.19 -0.22 8.18
N ILE A 256 -28.07 -1.07 8.72
CA ILE A 256 -29.03 -1.89 7.97
C ILE A 256 -30.44 -1.44 8.31
N MET A 257 -31.11 -0.86 7.33
CA MET A 257 -32.48 -0.34 7.45
C MET A 257 -33.52 -1.48 7.35
N PRO A 258 -34.75 -1.29 7.88
CA PRO A 258 -35.78 -2.33 7.89
C PRO A 258 -36.26 -2.79 6.50
N ASP A 259 -36.13 -1.95 5.49
CA ASP A 259 -36.48 -2.17 4.10
C ASP A 259 -35.33 -2.70 3.23
N ALA A 260 -34.15 -2.93 3.84
CA ALA A 260 -33.00 -3.51 3.12
C ALA A 260 -33.30 -4.96 2.70
N ASP A 261 -32.87 -5.31 1.47
CA ASP A 261 -32.92 -6.70 1.00
C ASP A 261 -31.99 -7.59 1.83
N VAL A 262 -32.57 -8.61 2.47
CA VAL A 262 -31.86 -9.48 3.41
C VAL A 262 -30.71 -10.26 2.74
N ASN A 263 -30.93 -10.79 1.51
CA ASN A 263 -29.93 -11.61 0.82
C ASN A 263 -28.76 -10.74 0.36
N LYS A 264 -29.03 -9.64 -0.34
CA LYS A 264 -27.99 -8.69 -0.78
C LYS A 264 -27.19 -8.11 0.40
N THR A 265 -27.87 -7.81 1.50
CA THR A 265 -27.23 -7.31 2.72
C THR A 265 -26.30 -8.36 3.34
N THR A 266 -26.75 -9.62 3.42
CA THR A 266 -25.94 -10.71 3.93
C THR A 266 -24.71 -10.96 3.06
N ASP A 267 -24.87 -11.00 1.74
CA ASP A 267 -23.77 -11.15 0.78
C ASP A 267 -22.76 -10.01 0.93
N ALA A 268 -23.24 -8.77 1.07
CA ALA A 268 -22.38 -7.60 1.29
C ALA A 268 -21.62 -7.66 2.62
N ILE A 269 -22.25 -8.14 3.71
CA ILE A 269 -21.59 -8.36 5.00
C ILE A 269 -20.52 -9.43 4.86
N ILE A 270 -20.83 -10.58 4.27
CA ILE A 270 -19.87 -11.68 4.11
C ILE A 270 -18.66 -11.22 3.31
N GLY A 271 -18.87 -10.64 2.14
CA GLY A 271 -17.79 -10.17 1.28
C GLY A 271 -16.91 -9.10 1.94
N SER A 272 -17.51 -8.17 2.71
CA SER A 272 -16.79 -7.07 3.35
C SER A 272 -16.17 -7.44 4.70
N ALA A 273 -16.76 -8.36 5.47
CA ALA A 273 -16.25 -8.75 6.79
C ALA A 273 -15.24 -9.90 6.72
N PHE A 274 -15.47 -10.91 5.88
CA PHE A 274 -14.67 -12.13 5.84
C PHE A 274 -13.62 -12.15 4.72
N GLY A 275 -13.77 -11.33 3.68
CA GLY A 275 -12.78 -11.25 2.60
C GLY A 275 -11.37 -10.99 3.15
N SER A 276 -10.34 -11.67 2.62
CA SER A 276 -8.97 -11.70 3.15
C SER A 276 -8.90 -12.06 4.64
N ALA A 277 -9.71 -13.01 5.11
CA ALA A 277 -9.82 -13.40 6.53
C ALA A 277 -10.10 -12.21 7.48
N GLY A 278 -10.78 -11.16 7.00
CA GLY A 278 -11.04 -9.93 7.76
C GLY A 278 -9.84 -8.98 7.89
N GLU A 279 -8.72 -9.28 7.26
CA GLU A 279 -7.48 -8.47 7.33
C GLU A 279 -7.51 -7.24 6.42
N ARG A 280 -8.68 -6.67 6.18
CA ARG A 280 -8.86 -5.42 5.42
C ARG A 280 -9.09 -4.25 6.35
N CYS A 281 -8.47 -3.10 6.07
CA CYS A 281 -8.70 -1.86 6.82
C CYS A 281 -10.17 -1.39 6.71
N MET A 282 -10.87 -1.73 5.62
CA MET A 282 -12.27 -1.39 5.37
C MET A 282 -13.23 -2.56 5.68
N ALA A 283 -12.76 -3.63 6.35
CA ALA A 283 -13.63 -4.73 6.75
C ALA A 283 -14.73 -4.24 7.68
N ILE A 284 -15.97 -4.70 7.44
CA ILE A 284 -17.10 -4.38 8.31
C ILE A 284 -16.97 -5.18 9.60
N SER A 285 -16.87 -4.48 10.72
CA SER A 285 -16.72 -5.09 12.04
C SER A 285 -18.02 -5.12 12.83
N VAL A 286 -18.98 -4.25 12.49
CA VAL A 286 -20.24 -4.09 13.22
C VAL A 286 -21.40 -3.92 12.23
N ALA A 287 -22.42 -4.78 12.37
CA ALA A 287 -23.71 -4.64 11.70
C ALA A 287 -24.73 -3.99 12.65
N VAL A 288 -25.12 -2.75 12.36
CA VAL A 288 -26.09 -1.99 13.15
C VAL A 288 -27.48 -2.15 12.51
N CYS A 289 -28.25 -3.10 12.98
CA CYS A 289 -29.61 -3.36 12.47
C CYS A 289 -30.62 -2.41 13.12
N VAL A 290 -31.38 -1.69 12.30
CA VAL A 290 -32.46 -0.82 12.76
C VAL A 290 -33.70 -1.66 13.03
N GLY A 291 -34.03 -1.87 14.31
CA GLY A 291 -35.20 -2.66 14.77
C GLY A 291 -34.91 -4.15 15.00
N LYS A 292 -35.67 -4.74 15.93
CA LYS A 292 -35.51 -6.15 16.34
C LYS A 292 -35.74 -7.14 15.21
N GLN A 293 -36.75 -6.89 14.39
CA GLN A 293 -37.08 -7.80 13.27
C GLN A 293 -35.96 -7.83 12.22
N THR A 294 -35.39 -6.69 11.88
CA THR A 294 -34.23 -6.58 10.97
C THR A 294 -33.05 -7.37 11.52
N LYS A 295 -32.74 -7.18 12.81
CA LYS A 295 -31.65 -7.91 13.49
C LYS A 295 -31.83 -9.43 13.39
N GLU A 296 -33.02 -9.95 13.72
CA GLU A 296 -33.26 -11.41 13.72
C GLU A 296 -33.17 -11.99 12.31
N LYS A 297 -33.75 -11.33 11.30
CA LYS A 297 -33.66 -11.76 9.90
C LYS A 297 -32.19 -11.82 9.41
N ILE A 298 -31.43 -10.74 9.63
CA ILE A 298 -30.04 -10.68 9.19
C ILE A 298 -29.18 -11.68 9.95
N LYS A 299 -29.35 -11.81 11.27
CA LYS A 299 -28.60 -12.76 12.10
C LYS A 299 -28.83 -14.21 11.62
N THR A 300 -30.10 -14.61 11.43
CA THR A 300 -30.40 -15.97 10.97
C THR A 300 -29.76 -16.25 9.61
N LYS A 301 -29.97 -15.35 8.65
CA LYS A 301 -29.39 -15.52 7.30
C LYS A 301 -27.87 -15.52 7.32
N LEU A 302 -27.24 -14.65 8.11
CA LEU A 302 -25.79 -14.58 8.22
C LEU A 302 -25.18 -15.86 8.81
N LEU A 303 -25.82 -16.47 9.83
CA LEU A 303 -25.41 -17.75 10.39
C LEU A 303 -25.51 -18.90 9.37
N GLU A 304 -26.58 -18.92 8.57
CA GLU A 304 -26.76 -19.92 7.49
C GLU A 304 -25.66 -19.80 6.44
N GLU A 305 -25.35 -18.58 5.99
CA GLU A 305 -24.39 -18.36 4.90
C GLU A 305 -22.93 -18.49 5.38
N THR A 306 -22.61 -18.04 6.60
CA THR A 306 -21.25 -18.22 7.13
C THR A 306 -20.88 -19.69 7.37
N ALA A 307 -21.86 -20.55 7.67
CA ALA A 307 -21.64 -22.00 7.81
C ALA A 307 -21.24 -22.70 6.48
N LYS A 308 -21.49 -22.06 5.35
CA LYS A 308 -21.15 -22.59 4.01
C LYS A 308 -19.77 -22.15 3.53
N LEU A 309 -19.14 -21.16 4.21
CA LEU A 309 -17.88 -20.62 3.77
C LEU A 309 -16.75 -21.65 3.87
N ASN A 310 -16.00 -21.77 2.77
CA ASN A 310 -14.85 -22.66 2.67
C ASN A 310 -13.55 -21.85 2.83
N VAL A 311 -12.82 -22.11 3.92
CA VAL A 311 -11.49 -21.52 4.17
C VAL A 311 -10.44 -22.45 3.61
N GLY A 312 -9.61 -21.98 2.69
CA GLY A 312 -8.64 -22.84 2.02
C GLY A 312 -7.47 -22.09 1.37
N PRO A 313 -6.53 -22.82 0.78
CA PRO A 313 -5.37 -22.23 0.12
C PRO A 313 -5.79 -21.48 -1.16
N TYR A 314 -5.00 -20.49 -1.55
CA TYR A 314 -5.22 -19.71 -2.78
C TYR A 314 -5.13 -20.54 -4.06
N THR A 315 -4.57 -21.74 -3.98
CA THR A 315 -4.46 -22.72 -5.07
C THR A 315 -5.72 -23.56 -5.29
N ASP A 316 -6.68 -23.50 -4.35
CA ASP A 316 -7.98 -24.16 -4.48
C ASP A 316 -9.04 -23.12 -4.88
N GLU A 317 -9.57 -23.24 -6.09
CA GLU A 317 -10.61 -22.37 -6.64
C GLU A 317 -11.93 -22.38 -5.83
N LYS A 318 -12.12 -23.38 -4.97
CA LYS A 318 -13.30 -23.49 -4.09
C LYS A 318 -13.15 -22.71 -2.79
N SER A 319 -11.98 -22.15 -2.52
CA SER A 319 -11.74 -21.33 -1.34
C SER A 319 -12.44 -19.98 -1.46
N ASP A 320 -13.32 -19.66 -0.52
CA ASP A 320 -13.97 -18.35 -0.44
C ASP A 320 -13.00 -17.29 0.07
N PHE A 321 -12.14 -17.65 1.04
CA PHE A 321 -11.02 -16.83 1.52
C PHE A 321 -9.91 -17.70 2.11
N GLY A 322 -8.72 -17.10 2.23
CA GLY A 322 -7.54 -17.80 2.74
C GLY A 322 -7.37 -17.71 4.25
N PRO A 323 -6.30 -18.31 4.80
CA PRO A 323 -5.96 -18.24 6.22
C PRO A 323 -5.49 -16.84 6.62
N LEU A 324 -5.38 -16.60 7.95
CA LEU A 324 -4.67 -15.46 8.51
C LEU A 324 -3.18 -15.49 8.14
N ASN A 325 -2.58 -14.31 7.95
CA ASN A 325 -1.23 -14.16 7.42
C ASN A 325 -0.13 -14.89 8.20
N ASN A 326 -0.25 -14.98 9.54
CA ASN A 326 0.75 -15.65 10.36
C ASN A 326 0.19 -16.12 11.71
N LYS A 327 0.95 -17.02 12.37
CA LYS A 327 0.59 -17.61 13.66
C LYS A 327 0.35 -16.58 14.77
N ALA A 328 1.20 -15.55 14.86
CA ALA A 328 1.04 -14.52 15.89
C ALA A 328 -0.26 -13.70 15.70
N HIS A 329 -0.70 -13.50 14.46
CA HIS A 329 -1.99 -12.87 14.17
C HIS A 329 -3.15 -13.81 14.52
N PHE A 330 -3.03 -15.09 14.20
CA PHE A 330 -4.01 -16.11 14.59
C PHE A 330 -4.21 -16.19 16.11
N GLU A 331 -3.12 -16.19 16.87
CA GLU A 331 -3.17 -16.22 18.34
C GLU A 331 -3.77 -14.94 18.96
N LYS A 332 -3.68 -13.81 18.23
CA LYS A 332 -4.26 -12.54 18.67
C LYS A 332 -5.78 -12.46 18.45
N VAL A 333 -6.29 -13.07 17.37
CA VAL A 333 -7.71 -13.09 17.00
C VAL A 333 -8.48 -14.11 17.84
#